data_f57432a873baee5cc10f7a87312eb7d7
#
_entry.id   f57432a873baee5cc10f7a87312eb7d7
#
_cell.length_a   1.000
_cell.length_b   1.000
_cell.length_c   1.000
_cell.angle_alpha   90.00
_cell.angle_beta   90.00
_cell.angle_gamma   90.00
#
_symmetry.space_group_name_H-M   'P 1'
#
loop_
_entity.id
_entity.type
_entity.pdbx_description
1 polymer ?
#
loop_
_entity_poly.entity_id
_entity_poly.type
_entity_poly.pdbx_seq_one_letter_code
_entity_poly.pdbx_strand_id
1 'polypeptide(L)'
;MIEPARGPRNGLHSGFVDVGSLRIHQTHGGHGAPVVFIHGLGSSGYIEWRFNLERIARHHRVYAPDLPGFGRSAKPRARYSVPYFVRFIERYMEGRGLRSAVVVGASLGGRVALELALERPKLVRKLVLVNTLGLGRPKVHLTYGLVTVPRVGEAVMKFASNALRWAPPKMIRRVAARYAGASSDLERTMDDAYLDDLRELYAAEGYQDAYLATIRSLVTPSDILRGRHDLSRRLTELKIPVQLIWGASDPLFPLAHAERAHSLIGHSRLAVIEGAGHTPQAERPEEFNRVLNAFLER
;
A
#
# COMPACT_ATOMS: atom_id res chain seq x y z
N MET A 1 -8.99 26.85 5.86
CA MET A 1 -8.86 25.44 6.33
C MET A 1 -10.08 24.71 5.75
N ILE A 2 -9.87 23.86 4.76
CA ILE A 2 -10.95 23.05 4.16
C ILE A 2 -11.11 21.86 5.11
N GLU A 3 -12.26 21.76 5.77
CA GLU A 3 -12.61 20.56 6.54
C GLU A 3 -12.58 19.34 5.60
N PRO A 4 -12.01 18.21 6.02
CA PRO A 4 -11.98 17.02 5.19
C PRO A 4 -13.41 16.53 4.98
N ALA A 5 -13.82 16.41 3.73
CA ALA A 5 -15.04 15.73 3.37
C ALA A 5 -14.95 14.29 3.91
N ARG A 6 -15.64 14.04 5.01
CA ARG A 6 -15.81 12.77 5.70
C ARG A 6 -14.50 12.09 6.15
N GLY A 7 -13.94 12.60 7.26
CA GLY A 7 -12.89 11.91 8.02
C GLY A 7 -13.35 10.54 8.56
N PRO A 8 -12.40 9.75 9.09
CA PRO A 8 -12.69 8.42 9.62
C PRO A 8 -13.79 8.48 10.70
N ARG A 9 -14.66 7.47 10.70
CA ARG A 9 -15.82 7.33 11.60
C ARG A 9 -15.56 6.23 12.63
N ASN A 10 -16.48 6.06 13.59
CA ASN A 10 -16.54 4.89 14.47
C ASN A 10 -15.25 4.60 15.26
N GLY A 11 -14.73 5.60 15.99
CA GLY A 11 -13.57 5.42 16.88
C GLY A 11 -12.22 5.46 16.19
N LEU A 12 -12.18 5.82 14.91
CA LEU A 12 -10.96 6.18 14.21
C LEU A 12 -10.71 7.68 14.25
N HIS A 13 -9.47 8.08 14.35
CA HIS A 13 -9.01 9.46 14.38
C HIS A 13 -8.06 9.71 13.20
N SER A 14 -8.18 10.89 12.60
CA SER A 14 -7.27 11.40 11.57
C SER A 14 -6.47 12.56 12.17
N GLY A 15 -5.17 12.56 11.97
CA GLY A 15 -4.33 13.62 12.55
C GLY A 15 -2.87 13.51 12.14
N PHE A 16 -2.09 14.44 12.65
CA PHE A 16 -0.66 14.52 12.35
C PHE A 16 0.18 14.09 13.54
N VAL A 17 1.35 13.51 13.24
CA VAL A 17 2.40 13.18 14.18
C VAL A 17 3.76 13.52 13.58
N ASP A 18 4.69 13.97 14.40
CA ASP A 18 6.04 14.24 13.94
C ASP A 18 6.89 12.97 14.03
N VAL A 19 7.59 12.66 12.94
CA VAL A 19 8.56 11.56 12.84
C VAL A 19 9.89 12.15 12.41
N GLY A 20 10.74 12.44 13.37
CA GLY A 20 11.89 13.31 13.18
C GLY A 20 11.44 14.72 12.75
N SER A 21 11.95 15.20 11.62
CA SER A 21 11.55 16.48 11.03
C SER A 21 10.32 16.41 10.11
N LEU A 22 9.72 15.25 9.95
CA LEU A 22 8.60 15.06 9.03
C LEU A 22 7.27 15.11 9.75
N ARG A 23 6.37 16.00 9.31
CA ARG A 23 4.97 16.02 9.72
C ARG A 23 4.19 14.97 8.94
N ILE A 24 3.76 13.92 9.63
CA ILE A 24 3.14 12.73 9.05
C ILE A 24 1.66 12.69 9.40
N HIS A 25 0.83 12.59 8.38
CA HIS A 25 -0.60 12.33 8.56
C HIS A 25 -0.82 10.83 8.80
N GLN A 26 -1.78 10.49 9.64
CA GLN A 26 -2.14 9.12 9.94
C GLN A 26 -3.63 8.99 10.23
N THR A 27 -4.18 7.82 9.94
CA THR A 27 -5.44 7.35 10.51
C THR A 27 -5.12 6.32 11.58
N HIS A 28 -5.69 6.48 12.78
CA HIS A 28 -5.45 5.55 13.88
C HIS A 28 -6.66 5.43 14.79
N GLY A 29 -6.74 4.37 15.59
CA GLY A 29 -7.83 4.17 16.54
C GLY A 29 -7.90 2.76 17.09
N GLY A 30 -8.98 2.45 17.79
CA GLY A 30 -9.18 1.16 18.42
C GLY A 30 -8.31 0.92 19.66
N HIS A 31 -8.32 -0.31 20.15
CA HIS A 31 -7.63 -0.74 21.37
C HIS A 31 -7.04 -2.14 21.16
N GLY A 32 -6.21 -2.61 22.09
CA GLY A 32 -5.60 -3.95 22.01
C GLY A 32 -4.26 -3.96 21.28
N ALA A 33 -3.92 -5.08 20.68
CA ALA A 33 -2.64 -5.31 20.03
C ALA A 33 -2.45 -4.42 18.80
N PRO A 34 -1.24 -3.82 18.61
CA PRO A 34 -1.02 -2.90 17.51
C PRO A 34 -0.94 -3.61 16.14
N VAL A 35 -1.58 -2.98 15.15
CA VAL A 35 -1.53 -3.35 13.73
C VAL A 35 -1.16 -2.11 12.92
N VAL A 36 -0.07 -2.16 12.17
CA VAL A 36 0.41 -1.09 11.30
C VAL A 36 0.08 -1.44 9.85
N PHE A 37 -0.63 -0.55 9.18
CA PHE A 37 -1.04 -0.70 7.79
C PHE A 37 -0.20 0.21 6.89
N ILE A 38 0.45 -0.35 5.88
CA ILE A 38 1.32 0.36 4.94
C ILE A 38 0.68 0.32 3.55
N HIS A 39 0.37 1.50 3.00
CA HIS A 39 -0.30 1.64 1.72
C HIS A 39 0.62 1.45 0.52
N GLY A 40 0.03 1.21 -0.66
CA GLY A 40 0.70 1.08 -1.94
C GLY A 40 1.16 2.41 -2.54
N LEU A 41 1.83 2.32 -3.71
CA LEU A 41 2.28 3.48 -4.47
C LEU A 41 1.09 4.35 -4.89
N GLY A 42 1.20 5.65 -4.62
CA GLY A 42 0.21 6.62 -5.09
C GLY A 42 -1.09 6.66 -4.28
N SER A 43 -1.13 6.02 -3.11
CA SER A 43 -2.29 5.97 -2.22
C SER A 43 -2.04 6.76 -0.92
N SER A 44 -2.88 6.56 0.08
CA SER A 44 -2.71 7.05 1.45
C SER A 44 -3.16 5.98 2.44
N GLY A 45 -2.83 6.14 3.71
CA GLY A 45 -3.20 5.19 4.75
C GLY A 45 -4.72 4.97 4.83
N TYR A 46 -5.51 6.05 4.71
CA TYR A 46 -6.97 5.93 4.73
C TYR A 46 -7.54 5.41 3.42
N ILE A 47 -7.15 5.97 2.28
CA ILE A 47 -7.66 5.57 0.95
C ILE A 47 -7.47 4.06 0.72
N GLU A 48 -6.29 3.54 1.01
CA GLU A 48 -5.96 2.14 0.81
C GLU A 48 -6.78 1.19 1.69
N TRP A 49 -6.98 1.57 2.96
CA TRP A 49 -7.47 0.67 3.99
C TRP A 49 -8.85 1.04 4.56
N ARG A 50 -9.59 1.95 3.93
CA ARG A 50 -10.87 2.51 4.43
C ARG A 50 -11.96 1.49 4.70
N PHE A 51 -11.97 0.36 3.97
CA PHE A 51 -12.93 -0.72 4.19
C PHE A 51 -12.49 -1.74 5.25
N ASN A 52 -11.29 -1.54 5.82
CA ASN A 52 -10.68 -2.52 6.72
C ASN A 52 -10.44 -1.93 8.12
N LEU A 53 -9.98 -0.68 8.20
CA LEU A 53 -9.53 -0.07 9.46
C LEU A 53 -10.59 -0.11 10.56
N GLU A 54 -11.84 0.30 10.29
CA GLU A 54 -12.92 0.31 11.29
C GLU A 54 -13.22 -1.09 11.82
N ARG A 55 -13.19 -2.09 10.95
CA ARG A 55 -13.48 -3.46 11.35
C ARG A 55 -12.37 -4.04 12.22
N ILE A 56 -11.13 -3.79 11.86
CA ILE A 56 -9.97 -4.25 12.63
C ILE A 56 -9.85 -3.48 13.95
N ALA A 57 -10.20 -2.18 13.97
CA ALA A 57 -10.15 -1.33 15.16
C ALA A 57 -11.09 -1.78 16.28
N ARG A 58 -12.06 -2.64 16.01
CA ARG A 58 -12.96 -3.20 17.05
C ARG A 58 -12.21 -4.05 18.08
N HIS A 59 -11.10 -4.68 17.69
CA HIS A 59 -10.34 -5.61 18.53
C HIS A 59 -8.83 -5.34 18.55
N HIS A 60 -8.36 -4.40 17.72
CA HIS A 60 -6.95 -4.07 17.57
C HIS A 60 -6.74 -2.56 17.56
N ARG A 61 -5.56 -2.11 17.99
CA ARG A 61 -5.15 -0.72 17.83
C ARG A 61 -4.50 -0.56 16.45
N VAL A 62 -5.20 0.11 15.54
CA VAL A 62 -4.75 0.30 14.16
C VAL A 62 -3.98 1.60 13.98
N TYR A 63 -2.98 1.55 13.10
CA TYR A 63 -2.16 2.68 12.68
C TYR A 63 -1.96 2.60 11.16
N ALA A 64 -2.40 3.61 10.44
CA ALA A 64 -2.26 3.72 9.00
C ALA A 64 -1.64 5.08 8.64
N PRO A 65 -0.30 5.22 8.72
CA PRO A 65 0.38 6.44 8.30
C PRO A 65 0.34 6.61 6.78
N ASP A 66 0.23 7.85 6.35
CA ASP A 66 0.57 8.20 4.98
C ASP A 66 2.09 8.22 4.85
N LEU A 67 2.64 7.43 3.93
CA LEU A 67 4.08 7.43 3.67
C LEU A 67 4.57 8.81 3.24
N PRO A 68 5.78 9.24 3.62
CA PRO A 68 6.35 10.51 3.12
C PRO A 68 6.27 10.58 1.61
N GLY A 69 5.87 11.73 1.09
CA GLY A 69 5.63 11.91 -0.34
C GLY A 69 4.19 11.65 -0.79
N PHE A 70 3.37 11.02 0.06
CA PHE A 70 2.01 10.60 -0.27
C PHE A 70 0.98 11.12 0.75
N GLY A 71 -0.29 10.99 0.39
CA GLY A 71 -1.40 11.46 1.21
C GLY A 71 -1.22 12.91 1.63
N ARG A 72 -1.53 13.17 2.90
CA ARG A 72 -1.37 14.48 3.55
C ARG A 72 -0.04 14.63 4.30
N SER A 73 0.82 13.61 4.26
CA SER A 73 2.15 13.65 4.84
C SER A 73 3.08 14.61 4.10
N ALA A 74 4.14 15.05 4.80
CA ALA A 74 5.21 15.86 4.24
C ALA A 74 5.81 15.22 2.98
N LYS A 75 6.15 16.06 2.01
CA LYS A 75 6.72 15.65 0.71
C LYS A 75 8.13 16.25 0.54
N PRO A 76 9.10 15.82 1.37
CA PRO A 76 10.46 16.35 1.30
C PRO A 76 11.13 15.96 -0.03
N ARG A 77 12.09 16.76 -0.46
CA ARG A 77 13.00 16.33 -1.54
C ARG A 77 13.89 15.20 -1.03
N ALA A 78 13.58 13.98 -1.42
CA ALA A 78 14.26 12.79 -0.95
C ALA A 78 14.40 11.74 -2.05
N ARG A 79 15.31 10.78 -1.86
CA ARG A 79 15.35 9.57 -2.66
C ARG A 79 14.32 8.59 -2.10
N TYR A 80 13.13 8.58 -2.65
CA TYR A 80 11.99 7.74 -2.26
C TYR A 80 12.22 6.26 -2.65
N SER A 81 13.18 5.61 -1.99
CA SER A 81 13.51 4.20 -2.20
C SER A 81 12.89 3.31 -1.13
N VAL A 82 12.83 1.99 -1.37
CA VAL A 82 12.29 1.06 -0.36
C VAL A 82 13.05 1.17 0.97
N PRO A 83 14.40 1.22 1.02
CA PRO A 83 15.11 1.46 2.28
C PRO A 83 14.76 2.80 2.97
N TYR A 84 14.40 3.83 2.21
CA TYR A 84 13.90 5.09 2.80
C TYR A 84 12.57 4.87 3.53
N PHE A 85 11.63 4.17 2.92
CA PHE A 85 10.34 3.87 3.54
C PHE A 85 10.47 2.89 4.72
N VAL A 86 11.37 1.91 4.63
CA VAL A 86 11.65 0.99 5.76
C VAL A 86 12.12 1.77 6.98
N ARG A 87 13.13 2.64 6.82
CA ARG A 87 13.61 3.50 7.91
C ARG A 87 12.53 4.47 8.43
N PHE A 88 11.66 4.94 7.55
CA PHE A 88 10.53 5.76 7.97
C PHE A 88 9.56 4.96 8.86
N ILE A 89 9.14 3.76 8.46
CA ILE A 89 8.23 2.93 9.26
C ILE A 89 8.88 2.53 10.59
N GLU A 90 10.18 2.19 10.62
CA GLU A 90 10.93 1.94 11.84
C GLU A 90 10.81 3.12 12.81
N ARG A 91 11.16 4.33 12.37
CA ARG A 91 11.07 5.56 13.19
C ARG A 91 9.65 5.92 13.60
N TYR A 92 8.69 5.70 12.70
CA TYR A 92 7.28 5.90 13.00
C TYR A 92 6.83 4.98 14.14
N MET A 93 7.15 3.70 14.07
CA MET A 93 6.83 2.74 15.12
C MET A 93 7.51 3.11 16.45
N GLU A 94 8.78 3.48 16.42
CA GLU A 94 9.50 3.97 17.60
C GLU A 94 8.84 5.21 18.21
N GLY A 95 8.54 6.23 17.42
CA GLY A 95 7.85 7.45 17.85
C GLY A 95 6.44 7.21 18.39
N ARG A 96 5.79 6.10 18.01
CA ARG A 96 4.50 5.66 18.57
C ARG A 96 4.63 4.73 19.77
N GLY A 97 5.85 4.45 20.23
CA GLY A 97 6.12 3.53 21.34
C GLY A 97 5.82 2.07 21.01
N LEU A 98 5.78 1.71 19.72
CA LEU A 98 5.47 0.34 19.25
C LEU A 98 6.76 -0.48 19.24
N ARG A 99 6.95 -1.30 20.26
CA ARG A 99 8.09 -2.24 20.34
C ARG A 99 7.96 -3.41 19.36
N SER A 100 6.74 -3.78 19.01
CA SER A 100 6.41 -4.84 18.07
C SER A 100 4.95 -4.69 17.64
N ALA A 101 4.66 -4.97 16.37
CA ALA A 101 3.30 -4.91 15.81
C ALA A 101 3.05 -6.01 14.78
N VAL A 102 1.79 -6.28 14.46
CA VAL A 102 1.45 -6.91 13.18
C VAL A 102 1.61 -5.84 12.11
N VAL A 103 2.30 -6.18 11.02
CA VAL A 103 2.50 -5.26 9.90
C VAL A 103 1.76 -5.79 8.67
N VAL A 104 0.88 -4.97 8.12
CA VAL A 104 0.06 -5.28 6.94
C VAL A 104 0.49 -4.32 5.83
N GLY A 105 0.89 -4.84 4.70
CA GLY A 105 1.31 -4.00 3.56
C GLY A 105 0.74 -4.45 2.23
N ALA A 106 0.30 -3.50 1.41
CA ALA A 106 -0.20 -3.74 0.06
C ALA A 106 0.79 -3.22 -0.99
N SER A 107 1.02 -3.98 -2.06
CA SER A 107 1.83 -3.57 -3.21
C SER A 107 3.23 -3.08 -2.78
N LEU A 108 3.57 -1.80 -2.98
CA LEU A 108 4.79 -1.16 -2.46
C LEU A 108 4.86 -1.26 -0.93
N GLY A 109 3.76 -1.02 -0.22
CA GLY A 109 3.69 -1.15 1.23
C GLY A 109 3.98 -2.56 1.71
N GLY A 110 3.58 -3.58 0.93
CA GLY A 110 3.94 -4.97 1.16
C GLY A 110 5.45 -5.21 1.03
N ARG A 111 6.09 -4.61 0.03
CA ARG A 111 7.55 -4.65 -0.12
C ARG A 111 8.27 -3.99 1.06
N VAL A 112 7.79 -2.85 1.52
CA VAL A 112 8.33 -2.16 2.70
C VAL A 112 8.15 -3.02 3.96
N ALA A 113 6.98 -3.62 4.14
CA ALA A 113 6.68 -4.51 5.26
C ALA A 113 7.58 -5.77 5.26
N LEU A 114 7.81 -6.36 4.09
CA LEU A 114 8.67 -7.52 3.93
C LEU A 114 10.13 -7.20 4.27
N GLU A 115 10.68 -6.10 3.73
CA GLU A 115 12.04 -5.68 4.07
C GLU A 115 12.18 -5.32 5.55
N LEU A 116 11.19 -4.63 6.13
CA LEU A 116 11.19 -4.36 7.56
C LEU A 116 11.24 -5.65 8.38
N ALA A 117 10.47 -6.66 8.01
CA ALA A 117 10.48 -7.96 8.70
C ALA A 117 11.82 -8.70 8.59
N LEU A 118 12.49 -8.58 7.44
CA LEU A 118 13.81 -9.18 7.20
C LEU A 118 14.93 -8.43 7.93
N GLU A 119 14.88 -7.11 7.99
CA GLU A 119 15.92 -6.26 8.58
C GLU A 119 15.72 -6.01 10.07
N ARG A 120 14.48 -5.97 10.53
CA ARG A 120 14.06 -5.65 11.90
C ARG A 120 13.04 -6.65 12.45
N PRO A 121 13.37 -7.95 12.50
CA PRO A 121 12.40 -9.01 12.86
C PRO A 121 11.77 -8.81 14.25
N LYS A 122 12.45 -8.10 15.16
CA LYS A 122 11.91 -7.81 16.49
C LYS A 122 10.74 -6.81 16.46
N LEU A 123 10.65 -5.97 15.42
CA LEU A 123 9.55 -5.00 15.26
C LEU A 123 8.30 -5.62 14.65
N VAL A 124 8.43 -6.77 13.97
CA VAL A 124 7.31 -7.39 13.24
C VAL A 124 6.93 -8.71 13.90
N ARG A 125 5.81 -8.71 14.63
CA ARG A 125 5.30 -9.91 15.30
C ARG A 125 4.66 -10.91 14.35
N LYS A 126 3.89 -10.41 13.40
CA LYS A 126 3.28 -11.13 12.27
C LYS A 126 3.30 -10.24 11.03
N LEU A 127 3.36 -10.84 9.86
CA LEU A 127 3.43 -10.13 8.59
C LEU A 127 2.24 -10.49 7.70
N VAL A 128 1.58 -9.49 7.12
CA VAL A 128 0.54 -9.69 6.11
C VAL A 128 0.96 -8.99 4.83
N LEU A 129 1.05 -9.74 3.76
CA LEU A 129 1.47 -9.30 2.43
C LEU A 129 0.31 -9.38 1.46
N VAL A 130 -0.11 -8.23 0.93
CA VAL A 130 -1.26 -8.11 0.03
C VAL A 130 -0.78 -7.71 -1.35
N ASN A 131 -0.96 -8.55 -2.36
CA ASN A 131 -0.55 -8.28 -3.74
C ASN A 131 0.81 -7.57 -3.82
N THR A 132 1.84 -8.18 -3.22
CA THR A 132 3.08 -7.52 -2.81
C THR A 132 4.11 -7.49 -3.93
N LEU A 133 4.74 -6.34 -4.10
CA LEU A 133 5.91 -6.15 -4.97
C LEU A 133 7.12 -6.92 -4.40
N GLY A 134 7.93 -7.52 -5.27
CA GLY A 134 9.24 -8.09 -4.91
C GLY A 134 9.24 -9.60 -4.65
N LEU A 135 8.17 -10.30 -4.96
CA LEU A 135 8.06 -11.77 -4.91
C LEU A 135 8.22 -12.43 -6.28
N GLY A 136 8.56 -11.64 -7.29
CA GLY A 136 8.76 -12.06 -8.67
C GLY A 136 8.80 -10.86 -9.60
N ARG A 137 8.89 -11.11 -10.92
CA ARG A 137 8.90 -10.05 -11.93
C ARG A 137 7.47 -9.54 -12.16
N PRO A 138 7.20 -8.24 -11.94
CA PRO A 138 5.89 -7.68 -12.22
C PRO A 138 5.58 -7.73 -13.73
N LYS A 139 4.31 -7.89 -14.07
CA LYS A 139 3.83 -7.64 -15.44
C LYS A 139 3.73 -6.14 -15.65
N VAL A 140 4.85 -5.51 -16.01
CA VAL A 140 4.90 -4.05 -16.22
C VAL A 140 4.40 -3.73 -17.61
N HIS A 141 3.29 -2.99 -17.71
CA HIS A 141 2.86 -2.40 -18.98
C HIS A 141 3.90 -1.38 -19.46
N LEU A 142 4.06 -1.26 -20.80
CA LEU A 142 4.96 -0.30 -21.44
C LEU A 142 4.76 1.14 -20.93
N THR A 143 3.52 1.49 -20.55
CA THR A 143 3.17 2.78 -19.96
C THR A 143 3.92 3.10 -18.67
N TYR A 144 4.21 2.11 -17.82
CA TYR A 144 5.04 2.31 -16.62
C TYR A 144 6.50 2.61 -17.00
N GLY A 145 7.01 2.00 -18.07
CA GLY A 145 8.33 2.31 -18.60
C GLY A 145 8.45 3.77 -19.03
N LEU A 146 7.43 4.30 -19.71
CA LEU A 146 7.40 5.71 -20.14
C LEU A 146 7.43 6.69 -18.97
N VAL A 147 6.72 6.38 -17.88
CA VAL A 147 6.69 7.24 -16.68
C VAL A 147 8.07 7.31 -15.99
N THR A 148 8.93 6.31 -16.17
CA THR A 148 10.29 6.34 -15.60
C THR A 148 11.27 7.22 -16.39
N VAL A 149 10.98 7.54 -17.66
CA VAL A 149 11.83 8.38 -18.50
C VAL A 149 11.78 9.84 -18.04
N PRO A 150 12.92 10.49 -17.73
CA PRO A 150 12.97 11.91 -17.37
C PRO A 150 12.30 12.80 -18.42
N ARG A 151 11.63 13.84 -18.00
CA ARG A 151 10.81 14.79 -18.78
C ARG A 151 9.51 14.18 -19.36
N VAL A 152 9.54 12.92 -19.83
CA VAL A 152 8.34 12.21 -20.30
C VAL A 152 7.43 11.90 -19.11
N GLY A 153 8.00 11.35 -18.02
CA GLY A 153 7.25 11.04 -16.81
C GLY A 153 6.58 12.27 -16.19
N GLU A 154 7.30 13.42 -16.13
CA GLU A 154 6.75 14.67 -15.64
C GLU A 154 5.58 15.16 -16.51
N ALA A 155 5.72 15.09 -17.83
CA ALA A 155 4.66 15.46 -18.76
C ALA A 155 3.43 14.54 -18.61
N VAL A 156 3.64 13.25 -18.52
CA VAL A 156 2.56 12.25 -18.30
C VAL A 156 1.85 12.47 -16.97
N MET A 157 2.58 12.69 -15.87
CA MET A 157 1.99 12.93 -14.56
C MET A 157 1.23 14.25 -14.51
N LYS A 158 1.76 15.30 -15.10
CA LYS A 158 1.08 16.60 -15.21
C LYS A 158 -0.23 16.47 -16.02
N PHE A 159 -0.19 15.78 -17.14
CA PHE A 159 -1.38 15.48 -17.95
C PHE A 159 -2.41 14.67 -17.16
N ALA A 160 -1.97 13.58 -16.51
CA ALA A 160 -2.84 12.71 -15.74
C ALA A 160 -3.51 13.45 -14.56
N SER A 161 -2.76 14.28 -13.82
CA SER A 161 -3.31 15.07 -12.72
C SER A 161 -4.32 16.10 -13.21
N ASN A 162 -4.04 16.79 -14.33
CA ASN A 162 -4.99 17.73 -14.93
C ASN A 162 -6.24 17.00 -15.45
N ALA A 163 -6.06 15.88 -16.13
CA ALA A 163 -7.17 15.07 -16.63
C ALA A 163 -8.05 14.55 -15.47
N LEU A 164 -7.45 14.08 -14.38
CA LEU A 164 -8.18 13.56 -13.22
C LEU A 164 -9.03 14.66 -12.55
N ARG A 165 -8.54 15.89 -12.53
CA ARG A 165 -9.27 17.02 -11.96
C ARG A 165 -10.64 17.26 -12.61
N TRP A 166 -10.74 17.01 -13.93
CA TRP A 166 -11.94 17.30 -14.70
C TRP A 166 -12.63 16.04 -15.26
N ALA A 167 -12.01 14.87 -15.10
CA ALA A 167 -12.56 13.64 -15.63
C ALA A 167 -13.86 13.25 -14.93
N PRO A 168 -14.88 12.85 -15.69
CA PRO A 168 -16.10 12.30 -15.14
C PRO A 168 -15.81 11.00 -14.36
N PRO A 169 -16.54 10.72 -13.25
CA PRO A 169 -16.39 9.50 -12.46
C PRO A 169 -16.35 8.21 -13.29
N LYS A 170 -17.22 8.09 -14.27
CA LYS A 170 -17.27 6.92 -15.19
C LYS A 170 -15.95 6.69 -15.94
N MET A 171 -15.28 7.75 -16.37
CA MET A 171 -14.00 7.64 -17.07
C MET A 171 -12.89 7.18 -16.12
N ILE A 172 -12.85 7.70 -14.92
CA ILE A 172 -11.86 7.30 -13.89
C ILE A 172 -12.03 5.81 -13.56
N ARG A 173 -13.27 5.38 -13.28
CA ARG A 173 -13.60 3.98 -12.99
C ARG A 173 -13.23 3.06 -14.17
N ARG A 174 -13.45 3.50 -15.43
CA ARG A 174 -13.05 2.71 -16.62
C ARG A 174 -11.54 2.51 -16.73
N VAL A 175 -10.74 3.47 -16.32
CA VAL A 175 -9.27 3.32 -16.27
C VAL A 175 -8.89 2.38 -15.12
N ALA A 176 -9.49 2.55 -13.96
CA ALA A 176 -9.25 1.71 -12.78
C ALA A 176 -9.65 0.23 -13.01
N ALA A 177 -10.68 -0.02 -13.83
CA ALA A 177 -11.11 -1.38 -14.18
C ALA A 177 -10.01 -2.26 -14.78
N ARG A 178 -8.94 -1.65 -15.32
CA ARG A 178 -7.77 -2.40 -15.82
C ARG A 178 -6.96 -3.09 -14.74
N TYR A 179 -7.12 -2.65 -13.49
CA TYR A 179 -6.38 -3.14 -12.32
C TYR A 179 -7.27 -3.92 -11.36
N ALA A 180 -8.59 -3.87 -11.55
CA ALA A 180 -9.59 -4.53 -10.74
C ALA A 180 -9.90 -5.94 -11.29
N GLY A 181 -10.40 -6.83 -10.43
CA GLY A 181 -10.93 -8.12 -10.84
C GLY A 181 -12.24 -7.97 -11.60
N ALA A 182 -12.57 -8.99 -12.40
CA ALA A 182 -13.75 -8.97 -13.26
C ALA A 182 -15.10 -8.79 -12.53
N SER A 183 -15.15 -9.13 -11.25
CA SER A 183 -16.34 -9.00 -10.41
C SER A 183 -16.30 -7.82 -9.45
N SER A 184 -15.36 -6.86 -9.65
CA SER A 184 -15.22 -5.72 -8.77
C SER A 184 -16.34 -4.71 -8.99
N ASP A 185 -17.01 -4.33 -7.89
CA ASP A 185 -17.97 -3.23 -7.88
C ASP A 185 -17.22 -1.90 -7.74
N LEU A 186 -16.85 -1.31 -8.87
CA LEU A 186 -16.10 -0.06 -8.91
C LEU A 186 -16.95 1.16 -8.52
N GLU A 187 -18.27 1.09 -8.59
CA GLU A 187 -19.13 2.17 -8.12
C GLU A 187 -19.10 2.26 -6.59
N ARG A 188 -19.10 1.11 -5.93
CA ARG A 188 -18.96 1.02 -4.48
C ARG A 188 -17.53 1.32 -4.00
N THR A 189 -16.54 0.74 -4.66
CA THR A 189 -15.14 0.86 -4.24
C THR A 189 -14.50 2.20 -4.60
N MET A 190 -15.05 2.91 -5.58
CA MET A 190 -14.64 4.22 -6.02
C MET A 190 -15.84 5.18 -6.01
N ASP A 191 -16.46 5.31 -4.84
CA ASP A 191 -17.54 6.28 -4.63
C ASP A 191 -17.05 7.72 -4.81
N ASP A 192 -17.96 8.69 -4.80
CA ASP A 192 -17.60 10.08 -5.05
C ASP A 192 -16.62 10.62 -4.00
N ALA A 193 -16.73 10.18 -2.75
CA ALA A 193 -15.79 10.56 -1.69
C ALA A 193 -14.37 10.05 -1.98
N TYR A 194 -14.24 8.81 -2.46
CA TYR A 194 -12.94 8.29 -2.91
C TYR A 194 -12.36 9.09 -4.08
N LEU A 195 -13.20 9.45 -5.05
CA LEU A 195 -12.75 10.21 -6.21
C LEU A 195 -12.28 11.62 -5.82
N ASP A 196 -12.93 12.23 -4.83
CA ASP A 196 -12.52 13.53 -4.30
C ASP A 196 -11.19 13.43 -3.54
N ASP A 197 -11.04 12.42 -2.68
CA ASP A 197 -9.77 12.13 -2.01
C ASP A 197 -8.64 11.87 -3.02
N LEU A 198 -8.94 11.14 -4.11
CA LEU A 198 -7.97 10.87 -5.18
C LEU A 198 -7.57 12.15 -5.93
N ARG A 199 -8.52 13.04 -6.21
CA ARG A 199 -8.26 14.33 -6.83
C ARG A 199 -7.39 15.22 -5.94
N GLU A 200 -7.69 15.28 -4.64
CA GLU A 200 -6.89 16.01 -3.64
C GLU A 200 -5.45 15.48 -3.62
N LEU A 201 -5.30 14.16 -3.57
CA LEU A 201 -4.01 13.48 -3.56
C LEU A 201 -3.14 13.85 -4.77
N TYR A 202 -3.71 13.77 -5.98
CA TYR A 202 -2.99 14.06 -7.22
C TYR A 202 -2.72 15.57 -7.44
N ALA A 203 -3.52 16.43 -6.81
CA ALA A 203 -3.32 17.89 -6.87
C ALA A 203 -2.32 18.41 -5.83
N ALA A 204 -1.95 17.56 -4.85
CA ALA A 204 -1.07 17.98 -3.75
C ALA A 204 0.32 18.34 -4.26
N GLU A 205 0.85 19.49 -3.81
CA GLU A 205 2.19 19.93 -4.13
C GLU A 205 3.24 18.88 -3.72
N GLY A 206 4.20 18.60 -4.62
CA GLY A 206 5.27 17.61 -4.42
C GLY A 206 4.84 16.14 -4.59
N TYR A 207 3.55 15.83 -4.77
CA TYR A 207 3.09 14.47 -4.98
C TYR A 207 3.67 13.84 -6.25
N GLN A 208 3.63 14.58 -7.38
CA GLN A 208 4.14 14.07 -8.65
C GLN A 208 5.62 13.76 -8.60
N ASP A 209 6.42 14.62 -7.95
CA ASP A 209 7.86 14.42 -7.77
C ASP A 209 8.14 13.20 -6.91
N ALA A 210 7.40 13.05 -5.79
CA ALA A 210 7.52 11.88 -4.91
C ALA A 210 7.13 10.58 -5.62
N TYR A 211 6.03 10.60 -6.39
CA TYR A 211 5.58 9.45 -7.18
C TYR A 211 6.62 9.04 -8.21
N LEU A 212 7.13 9.99 -9.01
CA LEU A 212 8.15 9.75 -10.03
C LEU A 212 9.46 9.28 -9.42
N ALA A 213 9.91 9.89 -8.33
CA ALA A 213 11.12 9.47 -7.63
C ALA A 213 10.97 8.05 -7.09
N THR A 214 9.80 7.70 -6.55
CA THR A 214 9.52 6.36 -6.05
C THR A 214 9.54 5.34 -7.18
N ILE A 215 8.75 5.55 -8.26
CA ILE A 215 8.69 4.57 -9.35
C ILE A 215 10.03 4.39 -10.04
N ARG A 216 10.82 5.46 -10.21
CA ARG A 216 12.18 5.42 -10.75
C ARG A 216 13.16 4.65 -9.86
N SER A 217 12.91 4.61 -8.55
CA SER A 217 13.70 3.81 -7.61
C SER A 217 13.37 2.31 -7.67
N LEU A 218 12.14 1.99 -8.11
CA LEU A 218 11.61 0.62 -8.17
C LEU A 218 11.78 -0.04 -9.53
N VAL A 219 11.80 0.75 -10.60
CA VAL A 219 11.76 0.28 -11.99
C VAL A 219 12.87 0.96 -12.79
N THR A 220 14.08 0.42 -12.70
CA THR A 220 15.12 0.79 -13.64
C THR A 220 15.15 -0.20 -14.82
N PRO A 221 15.63 0.18 -16.01
CA PRO A 221 15.78 -0.76 -17.11
C PRO A 221 16.62 -1.99 -16.74
N SER A 222 17.62 -1.82 -15.89
CA SER A 222 18.43 -2.93 -15.37
C SER A 222 17.67 -3.84 -14.41
N ASP A 223 16.70 -3.31 -13.70
CA ASP A 223 15.90 -4.08 -12.73
C ASP A 223 14.84 -4.92 -13.44
N ILE A 224 14.21 -4.36 -14.48
CA ILE A 224 13.29 -5.10 -15.36
C ILE A 224 14.01 -6.31 -15.98
N LEU A 225 15.26 -6.12 -16.44
CA LEU A 225 16.03 -7.16 -17.09
C LEU A 225 16.65 -8.17 -16.12
N ARG A 226 17.12 -7.73 -14.94
CA ARG A 226 17.91 -8.55 -14.01
C ARG A 226 17.15 -9.03 -12.78
N GLY A 227 15.89 -8.61 -12.57
CA GLY A 227 15.08 -9.03 -11.42
C GLY A 227 15.68 -8.65 -10.06
N ARG A 228 16.41 -7.54 -9.96
CA ARG A 228 17.11 -7.11 -8.73
C ARG A 228 16.20 -6.89 -7.53
N HIS A 229 14.90 -6.68 -7.76
CA HIS A 229 13.92 -6.47 -6.72
C HIS A 229 13.23 -7.77 -6.24
N ASP A 230 13.63 -8.93 -6.77
CA ASP A 230 13.11 -10.22 -6.32
C ASP A 230 13.79 -10.64 -4.99
N LEU A 231 13.01 -10.62 -3.92
CA LEU A 231 13.42 -11.06 -2.59
C LEU A 231 13.20 -12.56 -2.33
N SER A 232 12.78 -13.32 -3.32
CA SER A 232 12.43 -14.74 -3.14
C SER A 232 13.53 -15.54 -2.43
N ARG A 233 14.80 -15.22 -2.68
CA ARG A 233 15.95 -15.90 -2.05
C ARG A 233 16.05 -15.64 -0.54
N ARG A 234 15.46 -14.54 -0.05
CA ARG A 234 15.50 -14.14 1.36
C ARG A 234 14.26 -14.57 2.13
N LEU A 235 13.24 -15.11 1.47
CA LEU A 235 11.97 -15.49 2.13
C LEU A 235 12.14 -16.59 3.18
N THR A 236 13.15 -17.45 3.02
CA THR A 236 13.50 -18.50 4.00
C THR A 236 14.08 -17.95 5.31
N GLU A 237 14.50 -16.65 5.33
CA GLU A 237 14.98 -15.97 6.54
C GLU A 237 13.83 -15.60 7.48
N LEU A 238 12.58 -15.52 6.98
CA LEU A 238 11.41 -15.17 7.77
C LEU A 238 11.09 -16.29 8.78
N LYS A 239 11.13 -15.95 10.08
CA LYS A 239 10.82 -16.86 11.18
C LYS A 239 9.51 -16.52 11.90
N ILE A 240 8.81 -15.49 11.44
CA ILE A 240 7.55 -15.01 11.97
C ILE A 240 6.37 -15.59 11.18
N PRO A 241 5.15 -15.64 11.73
CA PRO A 241 3.96 -16.01 10.97
C PRO A 241 3.69 -15.01 9.83
N VAL A 242 3.43 -15.54 8.63
CA VAL A 242 3.14 -14.73 7.43
C VAL A 242 1.78 -15.13 6.84
N GLN A 243 0.94 -14.14 6.55
CA GLN A 243 -0.26 -14.31 5.74
C GLN A 243 -0.05 -13.63 4.39
N LEU A 244 -0.17 -14.40 3.32
CA LEU A 244 -0.26 -13.90 1.95
C LEU A 244 -1.75 -13.79 1.60
N ILE A 245 -2.21 -12.61 1.15
CA ILE A 245 -3.57 -12.40 0.64
C ILE A 245 -3.44 -11.87 -0.78
N TRP A 246 -4.06 -12.58 -1.74
CA TRP A 246 -3.84 -12.27 -3.15
C TRP A 246 -5.14 -12.28 -3.94
N GLY A 247 -5.35 -11.27 -4.77
CA GLY A 247 -6.42 -11.30 -5.77
C GLY A 247 -6.10 -12.28 -6.89
N ALA A 248 -7.02 -13.18 -7.19
CA ALA A 248 -6.82 -14.23 -8.20
C ALA A 248 -6.48 -13.68 -9.59
N SER A 249 -7.01 -12.48 -9.90
CA SER A 249 -6.89 -11.85 -11.21
C SER A 249 -5.97 -10.62 -11.22
N ASP A 250 -4.98 -10.54 -10.32
CA ASP A 250 -4.06 -9.40 -10.27
C ASP A 250 -3.29 -9.25 -11.59
N PRO A 251 -3.50 -8.14 -12.33
CA PRO A 251 -2.84 -7.93 -13.62
C PRO A 251 -1.39 -7.49 -13.48
N LEU A 252 -0.96 -7.03 -12.29
CA LEU A 252 0.40 -6.54 -12.03
C LEU A 252 1.30 -7.61 -11.44
N PHE A 253 0.80 -8.34 -10.43
CA PHE A 253 1.55 -9.37 -9.73
C PHE A 253 0.80 -10.71 -9.81
N PRO A 254 1.19 -11.59 -10.76
CA PRO A 254 0.56 -12.90 -10.92
C PRO A 254 0.49 -13.71 -9.62
N LEU A 255 -0.60 -14.46 -9.44
CA LEU A 255 -0.81 -15.34 -8.28
C LEU A 255 0.37 -16.29 -8.04
N ALA A 256 1.04 -16.75 -9.10
CA ALA A 256 2.24 -17.59 -9.01
C ALA A 256 3.37 -16.97 -8.15
N HIS A 257 3.40 -15.64 -7.97
CA HIS A 257 4.33 -15.00 -7.05
C HIS A 257 4.01 -15.33 -5.59
N ALA A 258 2.73 -15.32 -5.23
CA ALA A 258 2.28 -15.67 -3.88
C ALA A 258 2.44 -17.16 -3.62
N GLU A 259 2.11 -18.03 -4.58
CA GLU A 259 2.28 -19.48 -4.47
C GLU A 259 3.75 -19.84 -4.25
N ARG A 260 4.65 -19.26 -5.04
CA ARG A 260 6.09 -19.42 -4.86
C ARG A 260 6.56 -18.90 -3.50
N ALA A 261 6.11 -17.74 -3.08
CA ALA A 261 6.47 -17.20 -1.77
C ALA A 261 5.96 -18.11 -0.65
N HIS A 262 4.74 -18.62 -0.76
CA HIS A 262 4.17 -19.57 0.19
C HIS A 262 5.00 -20.84 0.30
N SER A 263 5.48 -21.40 -0.80
CA SER A 263 6.34 -22.59 -0.80
C SER A 263 7.71 -22.37 -0.14
N LEU A 264 8.19 -21.12 -0.09
CA LEU A 264 9.50 -20.75 0.47
C LEU A 264 9.43 -20.33 1.95
N ILE A 265 8.28 -19.84 2.42
CA ILE A 265 8.10 -19.36 3.79
C ILE A 265 7.46 -20.45 4.66
N GLY A 266 8.24 -21.09 5.52
CA GLY A 266 7.80 -22.25 6.31
C GLY A 266 6.61 -22.00 7.26
N HIS A 267 6.36 -20.75 7.66
CA HIS A 267 5.26 -20.36 8.56
C HIS A 267 4.25 -19.44 7.88
N SER A 268 4.01 -19.69 6.59
CA SER A 268 3.06 -18.88 5.83
C SER A 268 1.72 -19.57 5.61
N ARG A 269 0.73 -18.74 5.29
CA ARG A 269 -0.58 -19.12 4.76
C ARG A 269 -0.84 -18.30 3.52
N LEU A 270 -1.50 -18.90 2.56
CA LEU A 270 -1.97 -18.23 1.36
C LEU A 270 -3.49 -18.23 1.34
N ALA A 271 -4.08 -17.05 1.16
CA ALA A 271 -5.50 -16.88 0.86
C ALA A 271 -5.62 -16.19 -0.51
N VAL A 272 -6.30 -16.83 -1.41
CA VAL A 272 -6.63 -16.30 -2.74
C VAL A 272 -8.05 -15.75 -2.68
N ILE A 273 -8.22 -14.49 -3.09
CA ILE A 273 -9.52 -13.82 -3.13
C ILE A 273 -10.03 -13.87 -4.57
N GLU A 274 -11.00 -14.75 -4.79
CA GLU A 274 -11.62 -14.92 -6.10
C GLU A 274 -12.37 -13.68 -6.56
N GLY A 275 -12.28 -13.38 -7.86
CA GLY A 275 -12.93 -12.20 -8.47
C GLY A 275 -12.31 -10.85 -8.06
N ALA A 276 -11.19 -10.85 -7.35
CA ALA A 276 -10.43 -9.63 -7.04
C ALA A 276 -9.17 -9.51 -7.92
N GLY A 277 -8.80 -8.27 -8.23
CA GLY A 277 -7.58 -7.90 -8.93
C GLY A 277 -6.50 -7.43 -7.98
N HIS A 278 -5.94 -6.23 -8.26
CA HIS A 278 -4.78 -5.71 -7.52
C HIS A 278 -5.08 -5.22 -6.11
N THR A 279 -6.34 -4.88 -5.79
CA THR A 279 -6.73 -4.30 -4.50
C THR A 279 -7.81 -5.14 -3.78
N PRO A 280 -7.52 -6.42 -3.42
CA PRO A 280 -8.52 -7.31 -2.83
C PRO A 280 -9.10 -6.76 -1.52
N GLN A 281 -8.35 -5.95 -0.77
CA GLN A 281 -8.78 -5.26 0.45
C GLN A 281 -9.92 -4.26 0.22
N ALA A 282 -10.02 -3.72 -0.99
CA ALA A 282 -11.08 -2.81 -1.40
C ALA A 282 -12.15 -3.50 -2.26
N GLU A 283 -11.75 -4.39 -3.14
CA GLU A 283 -12.64 -5.07 -4.10
C GLU A 283 -13.54 -6.12 -3.43
N ARG A 284 -13.03 -6.83 -2.42
CA ARG A 284 -13.70 -7.88 -1.66
C ARG A 284 -13.47 -7.71 -0.15
N PRO A 285 -13.88 -6.57 0.44
CA PRO A 285 -13.48 -6.21 1.79
C PRO A 285 -14.03 -7.17 2.86
N GLU A 286 -15.21 -7.76 2.65
CA GLU A 286 -15.79 -8.70 3.60
C GLU A 286 -14.95 -9.97 3.72
N GLU A 287 -14.54 -10.54 2.58
CA GLU A 287 -13.70 -11.72 2.52
C GLU A 287 -12.28 -11.44 3.01
N PHE A 288 -11.69 -10.34 2.55
CA PHE A 288 -10.40 -9.86 3.00
C PHE A 288 -10.35 -9.70 4.53
N ASN A 289 -11.32 -9.00 5.11
CA ASN A 289 -11.39 -8.76 6.54
C ASN A 289 -11.59 -10.06 7.34
N ARG A 290 -12.34 -11.03 6.82
CA ARG A 290 -12.48 -12.36 7.44
C ARG A 290 -11.13 -13.08 7.52
N VAL A 291 -10.38 -13.10 6.42
CA VAL A 291 -9.05 -13.72 6.36
C VAL A 291 -8.08 -13.00 7.30
N LEU A 292 -8.06 -11.67 7.27
CA LEU A 292 -7.18 -10.87 8.12
C LEU A 292 -7.49 -11.08 9.60
N ASN A 293 -8.75 -10.97 10.03
CA ASN A 293 -9.14 -11.20 11.43
C ASN A 293 -8.74 -12.60 11.91
N ALA A 294 -9.05 -13.64 11.13
CA ALA A 294 -8.68 -15.00 11.49
C ALA A 294 -7.16 -15.21 11.66
N PHE A 295 -6.34 -14.40 11.00
CA PHE A 295 -4.89 -14.42 11.19
C PHE A 295 -4.45 -13.58 12.39
N LEU A 296 -5.11 -12.47 12.66
CA LEU A 296 -4.79 -11.60 13.80
C LEU A 296 -5.08 -12.27 15.16
N GLU A 297 -6.17 -13.02 15.26
CA GLU A 297 -6.66 -13.66 16.48
C GLU A 297 -5.83 -14.88 16.94
N ARG A 298 -5.02 -15.45 16.08
CA ARG A 298 -4.12 -16.58 16.38
C ARG A 298 -2.79 -16.12 16.92
#